data_32d31624f7084ad681dc6312b413d5b0
#
_entry.id   32d31624f7084ad681dc6312b413d5b0
#
_cell.length_a   1.000
_cell.length_b   1.000
_cell.length_c   1.000
_cell.angle_alpha   90.00
_cell.angle_beta   90.00
_cell.angle_gamma   90.00
#
_symmetry.space_group_name_H-M   'P 1'
#
loop_
_entity.id
_entity.type
_entity.pdbx_description
1 polymer ?
#
loop_
_entity_poly.entity_id
_entity_poly.type
_entity_poly.pdbx_seq_one_letter_code
_entity_poly.pdbx_strand_id
1 'polypeptide(L)'
;MKFTLKLVAAAALVSLASGAMAQKGEVVKMVRIDAQTGLLGPVGVNQLKSYQFFAEKYSGAGNPAGVKFEVTGIDNKLSPTESLNALKSAIDQGVRYIVQGNGSSVALALSDAVTKHNERNPGKEVIYINDSAVDPDLTNSKCSYWHFRFDADTSMKMEAMSSFMKEQKDIQKVYILGQNYSHGVQVAKYAKETLARKRPDIQIVGEDLHPIAQVRDFAPYVAKIKASGADTVISGNWGSDLSLLVKAAYEGGYTGKFYTYYTGVTGTPAALGTKGDGKVYQIAYSHYNMGGQMDKWMGEFKKKYDDDFYTASILRVYEVLGAAMAKAKSTDPVKVAAAMEGIKVKTFNGEVEMRKSDHQLQQPLYMTVWQKAGGKYPYSPENTGMTLVPVQEYPNYVSSTPTSCQMKRPG
;
A
#
# COMPACT_ATOMS: atom_id res chain seq x y z
N MET A 1 39.20 -39.43 -59.59
CA MET A 1 38.12 -38.41 -59.55
C MET A 1 37.04 -38.88 -58.63
N LYS A 2 36.99 -38.35 -57.42
CA LYS A 2 35.83 -38.32 -56.44
C LYS A 2 36.35 -37.76 -55.15
N PHE A 3 36.30 -36.46 -55.02
CA PHE A 3 36.40 -35.71 -53.80
C PHE A 3 35.39 -34.57 -53.85
N THR A 4 34.80 -34.27 -52.81
CA THR A 4 33.86 -33.18 -52.46
C THR A 4 32.43 -33.65 -52.22
N LEU A 5 32.10 -33.83 -50.95
CA LEU A 5 30.86 -33.37 -50.29
C LEU A 5 30.84 -33.85 -48.84
N LYS A 6 31.40 -33.10 -47.93
CA LYS A 6 31.15 -33.19 -46.47
C LYS A 6 31.72 -31.97 -45.78
N LEU A 7 31.00 -30.85 -45.81
CA LEU A 7 31.27 -29.69 -44.95
C LEU A 7 30.13 -28.66 -45.06
N VAL A 8 28.92 -29.04 -44.67
CA VAL A 8 27.84 -28.08 -44.37
C VAL A 8 26.86 -28.80 -43.42
N ALA A 9 27.20 -28.98 -42.17
CA ALA A 9 26.25 -29.44 -41.15
C ALA A 9 26.72 -29.18 -39.72
N ALA A 10 27.48 -28.08 -39.45
CA ALA A 10 27.97 -27.80 -38.10
C ALA A 10 27.69 -26.34 -37.63
N ALA A 11 26.87 -25.56 -38.33
CA ALA A 11 26.65 -24.15 -38.01
C ALA A 11 25.24 -23.81 -37.45
N ALA A 12 24.38 -24.79 -37.17
CA ALA A 12 22.97 -24.54 -36.80
C ALA A 12 22.60 -24.93 -35.36
N LEU A 13 23.55 -25.22 -34.48
CA LEU A 13 23.27 -25.71 -33.10
C LEU A 13 23.81 -24.80 -31.95
N VAL A 14 24.25 -23.58 -32.24
CA VAL A 14 24.81 -22.68 -31.18
C VAL A 14 23.87 -21.54 -30.79
N SER A 15 22.72 -21.38 -31.44
CA SER A 15 21.83 -20.23 -31.21
C SER A 15 20.67 -20.45 -30.20
N LEU A 16 20.62 -21.58 -29.49
CA LEU A 16 19.52 -21.89 -28.54
C LEU A 16 19.94 -21.94 -27.06
N ALA A 17 21.20 -21.64 -26.73
CA ALA A 17 21.68 -21.70 -25.35
C ALA A 17 21.83 -20.34 -24.65
N SER A 18 21.51 -19.22 -25.32
CA SER A 18 21.72 -17.89 -24.75
C SER A 18 20.53 -17.33 -23.95
N GLY A 19 19.42 -18.07 -23.81
CA GLY A 19 18.22 -17.59 -23.10
C GLY A 19 18.17 -17.82 -21.59
N ALA A 20 19.10 -18.58 -21.01
CA ALA A 20 18.96 -19.07 -19.62
C ALA A 20 19.90 -18.41 -18.58
N MET A 21 20.81 -17.53 -18.99
CA MET A 21 21.81 -16.92 -18.09
C MET A 21 21.66 -15.40 -17.87
N ALA A 22 20.66 -14.76 -18.47
CA ALA A 22 20.54 -13.30 -18.52
C ALA A 22 19.93 -12.62 -17.27
N GLN A 23 19.47 -13.36 -16.28
CA GLN A 23 18.71 -12.78 -15.17
C GLN A 23 19.57 -12.34 -13.97
N LYS A 24 20.62 -13.10 -13.67
CA LYS A 24 21.48 -12.80 -12.50
C LYS A 24 22.31 -11.51 -12.73
N GLY A 25 22.05 -10.50 -11.91
CA GLY A 25 22.72 -9.20 -12.03
C GLY A 25 22.04 -8.20 -12.97
N GLU A 26 20.95 -8.61 -13.66
CA GLU A 26 20.13 -7.69 -14.45
C GLU A 26 19.53 -6.57 -13.59
N VAL A 27 19.49 -5.36 -14.13
CA VAL A 27 18.95 -4.19 -13.43
C VAL A 27 17.47 -4.00 -13.76
N VAL A 28 16.63 -4.07 -12.76
CA VAL A 28 15.20 -3.76 -12.83
C VAL A 28 14.99 -2.31 -12.40
N LYS A 29 14.73 -1.44 -13.38
CA LYS A 29 14.43 -0.03 -13.13
C LYS A 29 12.96 0.13 -12.74
N MET A 30 12.72 0.80 -11.62
CA MET A 30 11.40 1.13 -11.09
C MET A 30 11.28 2.65 -10.94
N VAL A 31 10.15 3.21 -11.29
CA VAL A 31 9.84 4.62 -11.04
C VAL A 31 8.66 4.72 -10.09
N ARG A 32 8.87 5.42 -8.96
CA ARG A 32 7.80 5.77 -8.03
C ARG A 32 7.21 7.12 -8.39
N ILE A 33 5.91 7.13 -8.71
CA ILE A 33 5.14 8.32 -9.08
C ILE A 33 4.22 8.67 -7.91
N ASP A 34 4.67 9.56 -7.02
CA ASP A 34 3.91 9.97 -5.83
C ASP A 34 4.17 11.42 -5.44
N ALA A 35 3.31 11.99 -4.59
CA ALA A 35 3.50 13.34 -4.09
C ALA A 35 4.77 13.42 -3.21
N GLN A 36 5.71 14.29 -3.58
CA GLN A 36 6.94 14.56 -2.82
C GLN A 36 6.98 16.01 -2.31
N THR A 37 5.99 16.82 -2.69
CA THR A 37 5.79 18.20 -2.24
C THR A 37 4.38 18.42 -1.71
N GLY A 38 4.13 19.59 -1.09
CA GLY A 38 2.85 19.93 -0.48
C GLY A 38 2.59 19.25 0.87
N LEU A 39 1.36 19.33 1.37
CA LEU A 39 0.99 18.83 2.70
C LEU A 39 1.18 17.31 2.86
N LEU A 40 1.07 16.54 1.79
CA LEU A 40 1.24 15.08 1.80
C LEU A 40 2.63 14.65 1.31
N GLY A 41 3.49 15.60 0.92
CA GLY A 41 4.87 15.36 0.48
C GLY A 41 5.71 14.53 1.45
N PRO A 42 5.69 14.77 2.76
CA PRO A 42 6.46 13.99 3.72
C PRO A 42 6.20 12.49 3.64
N VAL A 43 4.95 12.06 3.39
CA VAL A 43 4.59 10.65 3.22
C VAL A 43 5.25 10.06 1.96
N GLY A 44 5.15 10.73 0.82
CA GLY A 44 5.74 10.24 -0.43
C GLY A 44 7.27 10.22 -0.40
N VAL A 45 7.89 11.21 0.24
CA VAL A 45 9.36 11.25 0.45
C VAL A 45 9.82 10.09 1.32
N ASN A 46 9.14 9.81 2.44
CA ASN A 46 9.44 8.67 3.30
C ASN A 46 9.31 7.34 2.53
N GLN A 47 8.25 7.19 1.75
CA GLN A 47 8.05 5.98 0.95
C GLN A 47 9.10 5.83 -0.17
N LEU A 48 9.55 6.91 -0.81
CA LEU A 48 10.66 6.84 -1.77
C LEU A 48 11.97 6.39 -1.10
N LYS A 49 12.31 6.97 0.07
CA LYS A 49 13.45 6.50 0.89
C LYS A 49 13.31 5.01 1.22
N SER A 50 12.10 4.56 1.55
CA SER A 50 11.81 3.15 1.87
C SER A 50 12.05 2.24 0.68
N TYR A 51 11.57 2.61 -0.51
CA TYR A 51 11.85 1.87 -1.74
C TYR A 51 13.34 1.79 -2.03
N GLN A 52 14.08 2.89 -1.92
CA GLN A 52 15.52 2.92 -2.16
C GLN A 52 16.28 2.07 -1.12
N PHE A 53 15.88 2.14 0.15
CA PHE A 53 16.47 1.30 1.21
C PHE A 53 16.28 -0.19 0.95
N PHE A 54 15.06 -0.61 0.60
CA PHE A 54 14.78 -2.01 0.32
C PHE A 54 15.28 -2.48 -1.04
N ALA A 55 15.43 -1.59 -2.02
CA ALA A 55 16.15 -1.91 -3.26
C ALA A 55 17.58 -2.37 -2.98
N GLU A 56 18.29 -1.71 -2.06
CA GLU A 56 19.63 -2.15 -1.61
C GLU A 56 19.59 -3.52 -0.94
N LYS A 57 18.60 -3.77 -0.05
CA LYS A 57 18.50 -5.04 0.72
C LYS A 57 18.08 -6.23 -0.15
N TYR A 58 17.22 -6.00 -1.12
CA TYR A 58 16.66 -7.03 -2.00
C TYR A 58 17.37 -7.12 -3.36
N SER A 59 18.51 -6.47 -3.57
CA SER A 59 19.34 -6.63 -4.78
C SER A 59 20.31 -7.80 -4.68
N GLY A 60 20.58 -8.42 -5.82
CA GLY A 60 21.54 -9.52 -5.94
C GLY A 60 21.14 -10.73 -5.08
N ALA A 61 21.96 -11.11 -4.14
CA ALA A 61 21.69 -12.24 -3.25
C ALA A 61 20.49 -12.02 -2.29
N GLY A 62 19.99 -10.80 -2.20
CA GLY A 62 18.83 -10.46 -1.38
C GLY A 62 17.49 -10.93 -1.96
N ASN A 63 17.45 -11.39 -3.21
CA ASN A 63 16.25 -11.95 -3.83
C ASN A 63 16.56 -13.23 -4.62
N PRO A 64 15.57 -14.15 -4.78
CA PRO A 64 15.80 -15.44 -5.43
C PRO A 64 16.08 -15.35 -6.93
N ALA A 65 15.74 -14.24 -7.60
CA ALA A 65 16.05 -14.03 -9.02
C ALA A 65 17.48 -13.52 -9.24
N GLY A 66 18.14 -12.97 -8.20
CA GLY A 66 19.47 -12.41 -8.29
C GLY A 66 19.55 -11.08 -9.04
N VAL A 67 18.41 -10.43 -9.32
CA VAL A 67 18.33 -9.13 -10.00
C VAL A 67 18.76 -7.99 -9.07
N LYS A 68 19.08 -6.83 -9.65
CA LYS A 68 19.30 -5.57 -8.93
C LYS A 68 18.11 -4.65 -9.14
N PHE A 69 17.66 -3.99 -8.07
CA PHE A 69 16.58 -3.01 -8.16
C PHE A 69 17.15 -1.59 -8.10
N GLU A 70 16.74 -0.75 -9.03
CA GLU A 70 17.02 0.68 -9.01
C GLU A 70 15.71 1.46 -8.98
N VAL A 71 15.56 2.37 -8.00
CA VAL A 71 14.32 3.12 -7.81
C VAL A 71 14.59 4.62 -7.87
N THR A 72 13.86 5.30 -8.75
CA THR A 72 13.80 6.75 -8.83
C THR A 72 12.40 7.26 -8.53
N GLY A 73 12.27 8.54 -8.16
CA GLY A 73 11.00 9.17 -7.83
C GLY A 73 10.64 10.30 -8.79
N ILE A 74 9.36 10.45 -9.10
CA ILE A 74 8.81 11.61 -9.81
C ILE A 74 7.68 12.19 -8.94
N ASP A 75 7.75 13.48 -8.62
CA ASP A 75 6.71 14.20 -7.89
C ASP A 75 5.50 14.43 -8.78
N ASN A 76 4.37 13.83 -8.43
CA ASN A 76 3.11 14.00 -9.14
C ASN A 76 2.20 15.06 -8.48
N LYS A 77 2.61 15.68 -7.38
CA LYS A 77 1.84 16.69 -6.63
C LYS A 77 0.42 16.22 -6.26
N LEU A 78 0.23 14.91 -6.11
CA LEU A 78 -1.08 14.25 -5.91
C LEU A 78 -2.09 14.48 -7.05
N SER A 79 -1.63 14.85 -8.23
CA SER A 79 -2.44 15.17 -9.42
C SER A 79 -2.51 13.96 -10.36
N PRO A 80 -3.73 13.50 -10.76
CA PRO A 80 -3.86 12.50 -11.82
C PRO A 80 -3.20 12.93 -13.13
N THR A 81 -3.34 14.20 -13.54
CA THR A 81 -2.73 14.72 -14.77
C THR A 81 -1.21 14.67 -14.73
N GLU A 82 -0.59 15.16 -13.64
CA GLU A 82 0.86 15.10 -13.48
C GLU A 82 1.36 13.64 -13.42
N SER A 83 0.55 12.73 -12.86
CA SER A 83 0.87 11.30 -12.82
C SER A 83 0.89 10.66 -14.19
N LEU A 84 -0.03 11.06 -15.09
CA LEU A 84 -0.04 10.58 -16.49
C LEU A 84 1.16 11.11 -17.27
N ASN A 85 1.55 12.36 -17.05
CA ASN A 85 2.78 12.95 -17.62
C ASN A 85 4.03 12.20 -17.13
N ALA A 86 4.11 11.92 -15.83
CA ALA A 86 5.19 11.17 -15.22
C ALA A 86 5.26 9.72 -15.75
N LEU A 87 4.12 9.05 -15.90
CA LEU A 87 4.03 7.71 -16.50
C LEU A 87 4.60 7.70 -17.93
N LYS A 88 4.15 8.65 -18.76
CA LYS A 88 4.66 8.78 -20.13
C LYS A 88 6.17 8.97 -20.15
N SER A 89 6.68 9.90 -19.33
CA SER A 89 8.14 10.15 -19.22
C SER A 89 8.91 8.90 -18.79
N ALA A 90 8.41 8.15 -17.82
CA ALA A 90 9.04 6.91 -17.37
C ALA A 90 9.08 5.85 -18.47
N ILE A 91 7.98 5.67 -19.21
CA ILE A 91 7.89 4.72 -20.32
C ILE A 91 8.85 5.11 -21.44
N ASP A 92 8.92 6.40 -21.80
CA ASP A 92 9.83 6.92 -22.82
C ASP A 92 11.32 6.67 -22.46
N GLN A 93 11.64 6.61 -21.15
CA GLN A 93 12.95 6.24 -20.61
C GLN A 93 13.19 4.72 -20.51
N GLY A 94 12.26 3.90 -20.99
CA GLY A 94 12.37 2.45 -21.00
C GLY A 94 12.04 1.78 -19.64
N VAL A 95 11.44 2.49 -18.69
CA VAL A 95 11.01 1.90 -17.43
C VAL A 95 9.77 1.05 -17.65
N ARG A 96 9.79 -0.18 -17.10
CA ARG A 96 8.73 -1.17 -17.28
C ARG A 96 7.99 -1.50 -15.97
N TYR A 97 8.44 -0.99 -14.83
CA TYR A 97 7.88 -1.20 -13.50
C TYR A 97 7.54 0.14 -12.87
N ILE A 98 6.27 0.46 -12.84
CA ILE A 98 5.74 1.72 -12.28
C ILE A 98 5.18 1.44 -10.90
N VAL A 99 5.58 2.24 -9.93
CA VAL A 99 5.12 2.14 -8.54
C VAL A 99 4.36 3.40 -8.15
N GLN A 100 3.24 3.25 -7.50
CA GLN A 100 2.47 4.36 -6.93
C GLN A 100 1.59 3.84 -5.79
N GLY A 101 1.33 4.67 -4.79
CA GLY A 101 0.52 4.27 -3.65
C GLY A 101 -0.35 5.39 -3.08
N ASN A 102 0.04 6.65 -3.19
CA ASN A 102 -0.69 7.74 -2.56
C ASN A 102 -1.78 8.31 -3.48
N GLY A 103 -3.03 8.26 -3.00
CA GLY A 103 -4.18 8.80 -3.72
C GLY A 103 -4.82 7.80 -4.69
N SER A 104 -5.95 7.23 -4.28
CA SER A 104 -6.68 6.24 -5.07
C SER A 104 -7.21 6.79 -6.40
N SER A 105 -7.52 8.08 -6.49
CA SER A 105 -7.89 8.71 -7.78
C SER A 105 -6.73 8.74 -8.78
N VAL A 106 -5.50 8.95 -8.29
CA VAL A 106 -4.27 8.81 -9.08
C VAL A 106 -4.09 7.36 -9.54
N ALA A 107 -4.26 6.41 -8.63
CA ALA A 107 -4.14 4.98 -8.92
C ALA A 107 -5.11 4.51 -10.02
N LEU A 108 -6.37 4.97 -9.97
CA LEU A 108 -7.38 4.67 -11.01
C LEU A 108 -6.94 5.21 -12.39
N ALA A 109 -6.42 6.44 -12.44
CA ALA A 109 -5.93 7.03 -13.68
C ALA A 109 -4.71 6.29 -14.24
N LEU A 110 -3.74 5.92 -13.39
CA LEU A 110 -2.55 5.18 -13.80
C LEU A 110 -2.90 3.76 -14.26
N SER A 111 -3.80 3.06 -13.56
CA SER A 111 -4.23 1.70 -13.92
C SER A 111 -4.88 1.67 -15.32
N ASP A 112 -5.76 2.62 -15.61
CA ASP A 112 -6.38 2.78 -16.92
C ASP A 112 -5.36 3.11 -18.01
N ALA A 113 -4.44 4.05 -17.73
CA ALA A 113 -3.41 4.46 -18.68
C ALA A 113 -2.41 3.34 -19.01
N VAL A 114 -1.97 2.58 -18.00
CA VAL A 114 -1.10 1.41 -18.19
C VAL A 114 -1.79 0.34 -19.03
N THR A 115 -3.07 0.05 -18.74
CA THR A 115 -3.86 -0.90 -19.53
C THR A 115 -3.91 -0.49 -21.00
N LYS A 116 -4.28 0.77 -21.28
CA LYS A 116 -4.34 1.31 -22.65
C LYS A 116 -2.97 1.35 -23.35
N HIS A 117 -1.90 1.64 -22.60
CA HIS A 117 -0.55 1.60 -23.14
C HIS A 117 -0.19 0.18 -23.59
N ASN A 118 -0.42 -0.82 -22.73
CA ASN A 118 -0.04 -2.20 -23.00
C ASN A 118 -0.85 -2.80 -24.17
N GLU A 119 -2.14 -2.46 -24.28
CA GLU A 119 -2.96 -2.88 -25.44
C GLU A 119 -2.46 -2.32 -26.77
N ARG A 120 -1.88 -1.11 -26.77
CA ARG A 120 -1.42 -0.42 -27.99
C ARG A 120 0.04 -0.70 -28.34
N ASN A 121 0.83 -1.22 -27.40
CA ASN A 121 2.27 -1.36 -27.55
C ASN A 121 2.74 -2.77 -27.14
N PRO A 122 2.31 -3.85 -27.86
CA PRO A 122 2.79 -5.19 -27.58
C PRO A 122 4.32 -5.26 -27.64
N GLY A 123 4.94 -5.97 -26.67
CA GLY A 123 6.38 -6.04 -26.51
C GLY A 123 7.00 -4.86 -25.71
N LYS A 124 6.18 -3.89 -25.30
CA LYS A 124 6.58 -2.76 -24.45
C LYS A 124 5.70 -2.62 -23.21
N GLU A 125 5.15 -3.73 -22.73
CA GLU A 125 4.21 -3.75 -21.60
C GLU A 125 4.89 -3.25 -20.33
N VAL A 126 4.07 -2.67 -19.46
CA VAL A 126 4.44 -2.09 -18.18
C VAL A 126 3.60 -2.73 -17.08
N ILE A 127 4.19 -3.01 -15.93
CA ILE A 127 3.46 -3.42 -14.72
C ILE A 127 3.26 -2.20 -13.84
N TYR A 128 2.04 -2.03 -13.33
CA TYR A 128 1.72 -1.07 -12.31
C TYR A 128 1.59 -1.75 -10.93
N ILE A 129 2.47 -1.35 -10.02
CA ILE A 129 2.59 -1.83 -8.64
C ILE A 129 1.96 -0.79 -7.74
N ASN A 130 0.89 -1.16 -7.07
CA ASN A 130 0.16 -0.32 -6.12
C ASN A 130 0.42 -0.82 -4.70
N ASP A 131 1.15 -0.05 -3.91
CA ASP A 131 1.52 -0.44 -2.54
C ASP A 131 0.57 0.10 -1.45
N SER A 132 -0.25 1.13 -1.73
CA SER A 132 -1.01 1.82 -0.68
C SER A 132 -2.34 2.44 -1.13
N ALA A 133 -2.66 2.51 -2.43
CA ALA A 133 -3.95 3.03 -2.90
C ALA A 133 -5.03 1.95 -2.78
N VAL A 134 -6.04 2.22 -1.96
CA VAL A 134 -6.93 1.20 -1.42
C VAL A 134 -8.40 1.33 -1.83
N ASP A 135 -8.69 2.04 -2.92
CA ASP A 135 -10.04 2.03 -3.49
C ASP A 135 -10.39 0.61 -3.96
N PRO A 136 -11.52 0.02 -3.47
CA PRO A 136 -11.93 -1.32 -3.86
C PRO A 136 -12.16 -1.50 -5.36
N ASP A 137 -12.55 -0.46 -6.08
CA ASP A 137 -12.81 -0.56 -7.52
C ASP A 137 -11.58 -0.95 -8.34
N LEU A 138 -10.37 -0.67 -7.83
CA LEU A 138 -9.11 -1.06 -8.47
C LEU A 138 -8.94 -2.58 -8.61
N THR A 139 -9.64 -3.38 -7.81
CA THR A 139 -9.65 -4.85 -7.88
C THR A 139 -11.07 -5.41 -8.04
N ASN A 140 -12.02 -4.56 -8.44
CA ASN A 140 -13.40 -4.90 -8.78
C ASN A 140 -13.76 -4.34 -10.17
N SER A 141 -14.65 -3.35 -10.23
CA SER A 141 -15.22 -2.82 -11.48
C SER A 141 -14.19 -2.16 -12.41
N LYS A 142 -13.04 -1.72 -11.88
CA LYS A 142 -11.93 -1.06 -12.59
C LYS A 142 -10.65 -1.88 -12.58
N CYS A 143 -10.75 -3.19 -12.36
CA CYS A 143 -9.58 -4.04 -12.32
C CYS A 143 -8.85 -4.11 -13.66
N SER A 144 -7.54 -4.28 -13.59
CA SER A 144 -6.65 -4.43 -14.74
C SER A 144 -5.70 -5.59 -14.51
N TYR A 145 -5.43 -6.38 -15.55
CA TYR A 145 -4.41 -7.43 -15.53
C TYR A 145 -3.00 -6.89 -15.19
N TRP A 146 -2.72 -5.64 -15.49
CA TRP A 146 -1.42 -5.01 -15.31
C TRP A 146 -1.25 -4.30 -13.97
N HIS A 147 -2.31 -4.29 -13.12
CA HIS A 147 -2.32 -3.69 -11.80
C HIS A 147 -2.21 -4.76 -10.71
N PHE A 148 -1.25 -4.60 -9.80
CA PHE A 148 -1.01 -5.50 -8.65
C PHE A 148 -1.06 -4.68 -7.37
N ARG A 149 -2.01 -4.99 -6.47
CA ARG A 149 -2.18 -4.28 -5.21
C ARG A 149 -1.62 -5.05 -4.02
N PHE A 150 -0.77 -4.37 -3.24
CA PHE A 150 -0.04 -4.95 -2.10
C PHE A 150 -0.61 -4.58 -0.74
N ASP A 151 -1.48 -3.57 -0.62
CA ASP A 151 -2.25 -3.29 0.60
C ASP A 151 -3.66 -3.87 0.50
N ALA A 152 -4.27 -4.21 1.64
CA ALA A 152 -5.68 -4.56 1.70
C ALA A 152 -6.54 -3.34 1.40
N ASP A 153 -7.63 -3.53 0.66
CA ASP A 153 -8.47 -2.41 0.28
C ASP A 153 -9.35 -1.88 1.42
N THR A 154 -10.02 -0.75 1.14
CA THR A 154 -10.90 -0.07 2.10
C THR A 154 -12.00 -1.00 2.62
N SER A 155 -12.58 -1.85 1.77
CA SER A 155 -13.65 -2.76 2.18
C SER A 155 -13.14 -3.88 3.08
N MET A 156 -11.98 -4.46 2.77
CA MET A 156 -11.33 -5.50 3.56
C MET A 156 -10.94 -4.97 4.95
N LYS A 157 -10.32 -3.79 4.99
CA LYS A 157 -9.96 -3.14 6.25
C LYS A 157 -11.19 -2.77 7.08
N MET A 158 -12.26 -2.26 6.45
CA MET A 158 -13.50 -1.93 7.15
C MET A 158 -14.22 -3.19 7.66
N GLU A 159 -14.17 -4.29 6.91
CA GLU A 159 -14.73 -5.58 7.35
C GLU A 159 -14.05 -6.07 8.64
N ALA A 160 -12.71 -6.01 8.69
CA ALA A 160 -11.95 -6.36 9.88
C ALA A 160 -12.17 -5.37 11.04
N MET A 161 -12.12 -4.06 10.77
CA MET A 161 -12.36 -3.00 11.76
C MET A 161 -13.75 -3.11 12.38
N SER A 162 -14.79 -3.27 11.57
CA SER A 162 -16.17 -3.40 12.05
C SER A 162 -16.41 -4.71 12.81
N SER A 163 -15.67 -5.78 12.50
CA SER A 163 -15.67 -7.00 13.32
C SER A 163 -15.10 -6.77 14.72
N PHE A 164 -14.04 -5.96 14.84
CA PHE A 164 -13.53 -5.53 16.13
C PHE A 164 -14.52 -4.62 16.86
N MET A 165 -15.08 -3.61 16.17
CA MET A 165 -16.06 -2.68 16.75
C MET A 165 -17.34 -3.39 17.22
N LYS A 166 -17.69 -4.54 16.66
CA LYS A 166 -18.83 -5.36 17.08
C LYS A 166 -18.78 -5.71 18.56
N GLU A 167 -17.60 -5.96 19.07
CA GLU A 167 -17.39 -6.36 20.47
C GLU A 167 -17.24 -5.15 21.43
N GLN A 168 -17.17 -3.92 20.91
CA GLN A 168 -16.97 -2.70 21.69
C GLN A 168 -18.31 -2.09 22.09
N LYS A 169 -18.81 -2.43 23.28
CA LYS A 169 -20.14 -2.02 23.78
C LYS A 169 -20.28 -0.51 24.04
N ASP A 170 -19.17 0.18 24.21
CA ASP A 170 -19.11 1.61 24.49
C ASP A 170 -19.19 2.49 23.23
N ILE A 171 -19.22 1.90 22.04
CA ILE A 171 -19.48 2.60 20.77
C ILE A 171 -21.00 2.67 20.55
N GLN A 172 -21.55 3.86 20.55
CA GLN A 172 -22.97 4.11 20.33
C GLN A 172 -23.24 5.15 19.23
N LYS A 173 -22.40 6.19 19.14
CA LYS A 173 -22.58 7.30 18.21
C LYS A 173 -21.32 7.54 17.39
N VAL A 174 -21.39 7.25 16.10
CA VAL A 174 -20.27 7.36 15.18
C VAL A 174 -20.40 8.59 14.30
N TYR A 175 -19.33 9.36 14.18
CA TYR A 175 -19.14 10.40 13.18
C TYR A 175 -18.15 9.90 12.11
N ILE A 176 -18.46 10.05 10.83
CA ILE A 176 -17.57 9.68 9.74
C ILE A 176 -16.95 10.97 9.19
N LEU A 177 -15.62 11.05 9.23
CA LEU A 177 -14.89 12.20 8.67
C LEU A 177 -13.79 11.71 7.74
N GLY A 178 -13.84 12.13 6.48
CA GLY A 178 -12.91 11.69 5.46
C GLY A 178 -12.47 12.78 4.50
N GLN A 179 -11.42 12.47 3.74
CA GLN A 179 -10.95 13.28 2.61
C GLN A 179 -11.88 13.11 1.41
N ASN A 180 -12.24 14.19 0.73
CA ASN A 180 -13.14 14.18 -0.44
C ASN A 180 -12.40 13.71 -1.70
N TYR A 181 -12.21 12.40 -1.80
CA TYR A 181 -11.72 11.70 -3.00
C TYR A 181 -12.15 10.22 -2.94
N SER A 182 -11.81 9.41 -3.95
CA SER A 182 -12.39 8.07 -4.08
C SER A 182 -12.25 7.20 -2.83
N HIS A 183 -11.08 7.14 -2.17
CA HIS A 183 -10.91 6.38 -0.92
C HIS A 183 -11.81 6.90 0.22
N GLY A 184 -11.88 8.22 0.44
CA GLY A 184 -12.70 8.77 1.54
C GLY A 184 -14.20 8.49 1.33
N VAL A 185 -14.69 8.58 0.10
CA VAL A 185 -16.06 8.18 -0.27
C VAL A 185 -16.30 6.70 0.02
N GLN A 186 -15.33 5.83 -0.32
CA GLN A 186 -15.44 4.38 -0.06
C GLN A 186 -15.39 4.07 1.45
N VAL A 187 -14.59 4.79 2.24
CA VAL A 187 -14.59 4.65 3.72
C VAL A 187 -15.97 4.96 4.28
N ALA A 188 -16.59 6.07 3.88
CA ALA A 188 -17.93 6.44 4.34
C ALA A 188 -18.99 5.40 3.93
N LYS A 189 -18.93 4.92 2.69
CA LYS A 189 -19.82 3.86 2.19
C LYS A 189 -19.71 2.59 3.00
N TYR A 190 -18.49 2.03 3.09
CA TYR A 190 -18.30 0.74 3.76
C TYR A 190 -18.47 0.81 5.28
N ALA A 191 -18.19 1.96 5.92
CA ALA A 191 -18.52 2.17 7.33
C ALA A 191 -20.04 2.05 7.57
N LYS A 192 -20.85 2.74 6.77
CA LYS A 192 -22.32 2.65 6.85
C LYS A 192 -22.83 1.23 6.61
N GLU A 193 -22.39 0.58 5.53
CA GLU A 193 -22.83 -0.77 5.16
C GLU A 193 -22.45 -1.83 6.21
N THR A 194 -21.21 -1.79 6.70
CA THR A 194 -20.74 -2.80 7.66
C THR A 194 -21.31 -2.59 9.06
N LEU A 195 -21.46 -1.34 9.52
CA LEU A 195 -22.10 -1.04 10.80
C LEU A 195 -23.58 -1.39 10.76
N ALA A 196 -24.31 -1.05 9.70
CA ALA A 196 -25.72 -1.45 9.57
C ALA A 196 -25.92 -2.97 9.67
N ARG A 197 -24.96 -3.76 9.17
CA ARG A 197 -25.01 -5.23 9.21
C ARG A 197 -24.57 -5.81 10.56
N LYS A 198 -23.52 -5.26 11.18
CA LYS A 198 -22.87 -5.86 12.38
C LYS A 198 -23.28 -5.21 13.69
N ARG A 199 -23.63 -3.92 13.65
CA ARG A 199 -23.97 -3.09 14.81
C ARG A 199 -25.10 -2.10 14.45
N PRO A 200 -26.31 -2.63 14.10
CA PRO A 200 -27.46 -1.79 13.73
C PRO A 200 -27.93 -0.87 14.88
N ASP A 201 -27.47 -1.10 16.11
CA ASP A 201 -27.66 -0.27 17.28
C ASP A 201 -26.82 1.03 17.27
N ILE A 202 -25.72 1.09 16.50
CA ILE A 202 -24.88 2.28 16.39
C ILE A 202 -25.59 3.34 15.54
N GLN A 203 -25.67 4.55 16.09
CA GLN A 203 -26.17 5.73 15.37
C GLN A 203 -25.04 6.42 14.63
N ILE A 204 -25.18 6.61 13.32
CA ILE A 204 -24.29 7.50 12.56
C ILE A 204 -24.86 8.92 12.71
N VAL A 205 -24.19 9.74 13.53
CA VAL A 205 -24.66 11.08 13.94
C VAL A 205 -24.10 12.22 13.08
N GLY A 206 -23.24 11.90 12.13
CA GLY A 206 -22.74 12.86 11.15
C GLY A 206 -21.76 12.26 10.16
N GLU A 207 -21.64 12.94 9.02
CA GLU A 207 -20.71 12.62 7.94
C GLU A 207 -20.23 13.90 7.28
N ASP A 208 -18.93 14.09 7.16
CA ASP A 208 -18.32 15.16 6.37
C ASP A 208 -17.16 14.62 5.52
N LEU A 209 -17.05 15.13 4.31
CA LEU A 209 -15.88 14.95 3.46
C LEU A 209 -15.22 16.31 3.23
N HIS A 210 -13.95 16.45 3.56
CA HIS A 210 -13.18 17.69 3.41
C HIS A 210 -12.22 17.63 2.21
N PRO A 211 -11.85 18.77 1.61
CA PRO A 211 -10.85 18.80 0.53
C PRO A 211 -9.51 18.19 0.97
N ILE A 212 -9.03 17.17 0.21
CA ILE A 212 -7.76 16.49 0.50
C ILE A 212 -6.58 17.45 0.40
N ALA A 213 -5.67 17.43 1.38
CA ALA A 213 -4.44 18.22 1.42
C ALA A 213 -4.64 19.74 1.34
N GLN A 214 -5.82 20.25 1.70
CA GLN A 214 -6.13 21.68 1.61
C GLN A 214 -6.56 22.27 2.96
N VAL A 215 -7.06 21.44 3.88
CA VAL A 215 -7.51 21.91 5.22
C VAL A 215 -6.30 22.06 6.13
N ARG A 216 -6.10 23.27 6.64
CA ARG A 216 -5.04 23.60 7.61
C ARG A 216 -5.54 23.71 9.04
N ASP A 217 -6.84 23.94 9.21
CA ASP A 217 -7.52 24.04 10.51
C ASP A 217 -8.72 23.10 10.54
N PHE A 218 -8.65 22.10 11.41
CA PHE A 218 -9.73 21.13 11.63
C PHE A 218 -10.65 21.50 12.79
N ALA A 219 -10.46 22.62 13.49
CA ALA A 219 -11.32 23.03 14.59
C ALA A 219 -12.81 23.12 14.21
N PRO A 220 -13.22 23.60 13.01
CA PRO A 220 -14.63 23.61 12.62
C PRO A 220 -15.23 22.19 12.49
N TYR A 221 -14.47 21.21 11.98
CA TYR A 221 -14.91 19.83 11.92
C TYR A 221 -15.00 19.19 13.31
N VAL A 222 -14.04 19.46 14.17
CA VAL A 222 -14.06 19.03 15.57
C VAL A 222 -15.26 19.59 16.32
N ALA A 223 -15.61 20.86 16.09
CA ALA A 223 -16.81 21.46 16.68
C ALA A 223 -18.09 20.71 16.26
N LYS A 224 -18.24 20.32 14.99
CA LYS A 224 -19.36 19.50 14.51
C LYS A 224 -19.38 18.12 15.18
N ILE A 225 -18.23 17.43 15.23
CA ILE A 225 -18.10 16.12 15.90
C ILE A 225 -18.57 16.23 17.35
N LYS A 226 -18.11 17.23 18.10
CA LYS A 226 -18.52 17.43 19.50
C LYS A 226 -20.01 17.77 19.64
N ALA A 227 -20.53 18.64 18.77
CA ALA A 227 -21.94 19.03 18.78
C ALA A 227 -22.90 17.88 18.47
N SER A 228 -22.46 16.90 17.64
CA SER A 228 -23.23 15.69 17.32
C SER A 228 -23.30 14.70 18.48
N GLY A 229 -22.47 14.87 19.51
CA GLY A 229 -22.36 13.94 20.64
C GLY A 229 -21.72 12.60 20.27
N ALA A 230 -20.95 12.55 19.17
CA ALA A 230 -20.23 11.34 18.76
C ALA A 230 -19.23 10.90 19.84
N ASP A 231 -19.27 9.62 20.23
CA ASP A 231 -18.27 8.97 21.08
C ASP A 231 -17.10 8.39 20.28
N THR A 232 -17.31 8.21 19.00
CA THR A 232 -16.35 7.57 18.10
C THR A 232 -16.32 8.28 16.74
N VAL A 233 -15.11 8.45 16.19
CA VAL A 233 -14.87 8.93 14.82
C VAL A 233 -14.27 7.80 13.98
N ILE A 234 -14.85 7.52 12.81
CA ILE A 234 -14.21 6.70 11.77
C ILE A 234 -13.60 7.63 10.74
N SER A 235 -12.31 7.47 10.45
CA SER A 235 -11.62 8.30 9.48
C SER A 235 -10.65 7.52 8.61
N GLY A 236 -10.77 7.73 7.28
CA GLY A 236 -9.80 7.27 6.29
C GLY A 236 -8.69 8.29 6.01
N ASN A 237 -8.63 9.39 6.73
CA ASN A 237 -7.59 10.40 6.56
C ASN A 237 -6.20 9.82 6.74
N TRP A 238 -5.22 10.40 6.06
CA TRP A 238 -3.81 10.03 6.15
C TRP A 238 -2.90 11.27 6.02
N GLY A 239 -1.64 11.12 6.42
CA GLY A 239 -0.65 12.20 6.40
C GLY A 239 -1.10 13.41 7.21
N SER A 240 -0.83 14.62 6.71
CA SER A 240 -1.14 15.85 7.44
C SER A 240 -2.64 16.04 7.74
N ASP A 241 -3.54 15.53 6.90
CA ASP A 241 -4.97 15.66 7.16
C ASP A 241 -5.39 14.84 8.40
N LEU A 242 -4.78 13.68 8.64
CA LEU A 242 -5.02 12.92 9.88
C LEU A 242 -4.32 13.55 11.07
N SER A 243 -3.06 13.93 10.94
CA SER A 243 -2.30 14.54 12.04
C SER A 243 -2.92 15.85 12.52
N LEU A 244 -3.38 16.72 11.62
CA LEU A 244 -4.06 17.96 11.98
C LEU A 244 -5.44 17.69 12.62
N LEU A 245 -6.19 16.70 12.11
CA LEU A 245 -7.47 16.31 12.68
C LEU A 245 -7.34 15.82 14.12
N VAL A 246 -6.46 14.84 14.38
CA VAL A 246 -6.33 14.26 15.73
C VAL A 246 -5.76 15.28 16.72
N LYS A 247 -4.83 16.14 16.27
CA LYS A 247 -4.31 17.24 17.07
C LYS A 247 -5.44 18.20 17.47
N ALA A 248 -6.19 18.71 16.50
CA ALA A 248 -7.31 19.62 16.75
C ALA A 248 -8.38 18.99 17.65
N ALA A 249 -8.68 17.69 17.46
CA ALA A 249 -9.66 16.98 18.28
C ALA A 249 -9.28 16.96 19.76
N TYR A 250 -8.07 16.52 20.09
CA TYR A 250 -7.63 16.39 21.48
C TYR A 250 -7.27 17.74 22.12
N GLU A 251 -6.75 18.69 21.35
CA GLU A 251 -6.56 20.08 21.83
C GLU A 251 -7.90 20.79 22.05
N GLY A 252 -8.90 20.50 21.21
CA GLY A 252 -10.28 20.98 21.34
C GLY A 252 -11.12 20.26 22.41
N GLY A 253 -10.51 19.34 23.20
CA GLY A 253 -11.18 18.62 24.27
C GLY A 253 -12.15 17.52 23.83
N TYR A 254 -11.97 16.95 22.65
CA TYR A 254 -12.67 15.73 22.27
C TYR A 254 -12.10 14.55 23.05
N THR A 255 -12.96 13.77 23.69
CA THR A 255 -12.58 12.65 24.56
C THR A 255 -12.86 11.29 23.96
N GLY A 256 -13.56 11.23 22.83
CA GLY A 256 -13.96 10.01 22.16
C GLY A 256 -12.81 9.29 21.44
N LYS A 257 -13.14 8.18 20.80
CA LYS A 257 -12.21 7.31 20.11
C LYS A 257 -12.11 7.64 18.63
N PHE A 258 -10.95 7.31 18.04
CA PHE A 258 -10.75 7.29 16.59
C PHE A 258 -10.48 5.87 16.11
N TYR A 259 -11.16 5.47 15.04
CA TYR A 259 -10.91 4.27 14.27
C TYR A 259 -10.39 4.67 12.90
N THR A 260 -9.15 4.32 12.61
CA THR A 260 -8.38 4.88 11.49
C THR A 260 -7.74 3.80 10.64
N TYR A 261 -7.24 4.21 9.48
CA TYR A 261 -6.46 3.39 8.56
C TYR A 261 -4.96 3.69 8.63
N TYR A 262 -4.56 4.89 9.07
CA TYR A 262 -3.20 5.40 8.84
C TYR A 262 -2.60 6.18 10.02
N THR A 263 -2.99 5.86 11.26
CA THR A 263 -2.41 6.47 12.48
C THR A 263 -0.90 6.32 12.55
N GLY A 264 -0.36 5.23 12.04
CA GLY A 264 1.09 4.96 12.04
C GLY A 264 1.86 5.64 10.91
N VAL A 265 1.29 6.62 10.17
CA VAL A 265 1.99 7.28 9.07
C VAL A 265 2.59 8.60 9.54
N THR A 266 3.74 8.96 8.92
CA THR A 266 4.54 10.18 9.18
C THR A 266 3.74 11.38 9.67
N GLY A 267 4.14 11.93 10.81
CA GLY A 267 3.57 13.12 11.44
C GLY A 267 2.35 12.85 12.33
N THR A 268 1.65 11.75 12.15
CA THR A 268 0.49 11.41 13.00
C THR A 268 0.91 10.92 14.40
N PRO A 269 1.93 10.05 14.55
CA PRO A 269 2.45 9.69 15.87
C PRO A 269 2.83 10.90 16.72
N ALA A 270 3.60 11.85 16.18
CA ALA A 270 3.99 13.07 16.89
C ALA A 270 2.78 13.96 17.25
N ALA A 271 1.81 14.07 16.34
CA ALA A 271 0.58 14.85 16.58
C ALA A 271 -0.29 14.27 17.70
N LEU A 272 -0.31 12.94 17.83
CA LEU A 272 -1.05 12.25 18.90
C LEU A 272 -0.35 12.36 20.25
N GLY A 273 0.96 12.10 20.28
CA GLY A 273 1.70 12.01 21.54
C GLY A 273 0.98 11.12 22.55
N THR A 274 0.98 11.51 23.82
CA THR A 274 0.28 10.79 24.89
C THR A 274 -1.23 11.08 24.96
N LYS A 275 -1.74 12.10 24.25
CA LYS A 275 -3.17 12.45 24.26
C LYS A 275 -4.06 11.40 23.63
N GLY A 276 -3.52 10.63 22.68
CA GLY A 276 -4.22 9.53 22.00
C GLY A 276 -4.20 8.18 22.74
N ASP A 277 -3.58 8.10 23.92
CA ASP A 277 -3.40 6.85 24.67
C ASP A 277 -4.73 6.12 24.93
N GLY A 278 -4.82 4.86 24.47
CA GLY A 278 -6.01 4.02 24.57
C GLY A 278 -7.22 4.45 23.73
N LYS A 279 -7.11 5.52 22.92
CA LYS A 279 -8.25 6.12 22.22
C LYS A 279 -8.16 6.04 20.70
N VAL A 280 -6.98 5.82 20.12
CA VAL A 280 -6.80 5.79 18.68
C VAL A 280 -6.48 4.38 18.23
N TYR A 281 -7.34 3.84 17.39
CA TYR A 281 -7.23 2.50 16.82
C TYR A 281 -6.86 2.58 15.34
N GLN A 282 -6.06 1.61 14.87
CA GLN A 282 -5.73 1.48 13.47
C GLN A 282 -5.92 0.04 12.99
N ILE A 283 -6.51 -0.09 11.80
CA ILE A 283 -6.50 -1.35 11.02
C ILE A 283 -5.41 -1.26 9.95
N ALA A 284 -4.46 -2.20 9.97
CA ALA A 284 -3.38 -2.25 9.00
C ALA A 284 -2.86 -3.68 8.81
N TYR A 285 -2.04 -3.88 7.78
CA TYR A 285 -1.39 -5.16 7.47
C TYR A 285 -0.12 -5.42 8.30
N SER A 286 0.30 -4.48 9.13
CA SER A 286 1.47 -4.58 10.01
C SER A 286 1.39 -3.57 11.16
N HIS A 287 2.31 -3.68 12.09
CA HIS A 287 2.58 -2.71 13.15
C HIS A 287 4.09 -2.56 13.37
N TYR A 288 4.53 -1.58 14.17
CA TYR A 288 5.96 -1.29 14.33
C TYR A 288 6.80 -2.38 15.00
N ASN A 289 6.19 -3.24 15.76
CA ASN A 289 6.88 -4.25 16.57
C ASN A 289 6.59 -5.67 16.05
N MET A 290 6.86 -5.91 14.76
CA MET A 290 6.67 -7.23 14.14
C MET A 290 7.71 -8.26 14.55
N GLY A 291 8.82 -7.79 15.13
CA GLY A 291 9.92 -8.66 15.58
C GLY A 291 10.90 -9.06 14.47
N GLY A 292 11.96 -9.76 14.88
CA GLY A 292 12.88 -10.40 13.96
C GLY A 292 13.64 -9.45 13.01
N GLN A 293 13.68 -9.80 11.73
CA GLN A 293 14.39 -8.99 10.72
C GLN A 293 13.78 -7.62 10.52
N MET A 294 12.47 -7.48 10.76
CA MET A 294 11.77 -6.20 10.58
C MET A 294 12.30 -5.15 11.57
N ASP A 295 12.44 -5.50 12.85
CA ASP A 295 12.94 -4.59 13.88
C ASP A 295 14.37 -4.12 13.57
N LYS A 296 15.20 -5.03 13.04
CA LYS A 296 16.56 -4.70 12.60
C LYS A 296 16.54 -3.68 11.45
N TRP A 297 15.72 -3.91 10.42
CA TRP A 297 15.62 -3.00 9.28
C TRP A 297 15.02 -1.63 9.67
N MET A 298 14.07 -1.60 10.59
CA MET A 298 13.55 -0.33 11.12
C MET A 298 14.65 0.48 11.83
N GLY A 299 15.49 -0.17 12.63
CA GLY A 299 16.62 0.49 13.26
C GLY A 299 17.69 0.98 12.26
N GLU A 300 17.98 0.19 11.22
CA GLU A 300 18.90 0.56 10.15
C GLU A 300 18.34 1.73 9.31
N PHE A 301 17.05 1.72 9.00
CA PHE A 301 16.37 2.80 8.28
C PHE A 301 16.44 4.11 9.07
N LYS A 302 16.06 4.07 10.35
CA LYS A 302 16.12 5.22 11.25
C LYS A 302 17.53 5.80 11.34
N LYS A 303 18.54 4.95 11.46
CA LYS A 303 19.96 5.39 11.48
C LYS A 303 20.39 6.04 10.17
N LYS A 304 19.92 5.52 9.01
CA LYS A 304 20.32 6.01 7.68
C LYS A 304 19.66 7.33 7.32
N TYR A 305 18.37 7.51 7.66
CA TYR A 305 17.56 8.61 7.15
C TYR A 305 17.08 9.60 8.23
N ASP A 306 17.38 9.34 9.51
CA ASP A 306 16.79 10.05 10.67
C ASP A 306 15.25 10.11 10.56
N ASP A 307 14.64 9.00 10.17
CA ASP A 307 13.23 8.87 9.84
C ASP A 307 12.74 7.47 10.21
N ASP A 308 11.44 7.29 10.41
CA ASP A 308 10.87 5.98 10.72
C ASP A 308 10.35 5.28 9.46
N PHE A 309 10.39 3.96 9.42
CA PHE A 309 9.82 3.18 8.35
C PHE A 309 8.36 2.83 8.64
N TYR A 310 7.43 3.29 7.82
CA TYR A 310 5.98 3.16 8.06
C TYR A 310 5.27 2.18 7.12
N THR A 311 5.74 2.05 5.88
CA THR A 311 4.98 1.39 4.80
C THR A 311 5.52 0.01 4.50
N ALA A 312 5.21 -0.96 5.38
CA ALA A 312 5.76 -2.32 5.27
C ALA A 312 5.24 -3.13 4.05
N SER A 313 4.19 -2.67 3.34
CA SER A 313 3.79 -3.22 2.03
C SER A 313 4.90 -3.17 0.99
N ILE A 314 5.83 -2.21 1.12
CA ILE A 314 7.01 -2.06 0.24
C ILE A 314 7.92 -3.31 0.30
N LEU A 315 8.09 -3.90 1.48
CA LEU A 315 8.86 -5.15 1.58
C LEU A 315 8.23 -6.25 0.75
N ARG A 316 6.89 -6.40 0.85
CA ARG A 316 6.16 -7.41 0.09
C ARG A 316 6.26 -7.21 -1.41
N VAL A 317 6.36 -5.97 -1.87
CA VAL A 317 6.62 -5.69 -3.28
C VAL A 317 7.92 -6.38 -3.72
N TYR A 318 9.01 -6.21 -2.99
CA TYR A 318 10.29 -6.83 -3.32
C TYR A 318 10.27 -8.36 -3.16
N GLU A 319 9.66 -8.86 -2.08
CA GLU A 319 9.54 -10.30 -1.83
C GLU A 319 8.76 -11.00 -2.93
N VAL A 320 7.61 -10.44 -3.34
CA VAL A 320 6.75 -11.02 -4.37
C VAL A 320 7.37 -10.85 -5.77
N LEU A 321 7.91 -9.66 -6.10
CA LEU A 321 8.57 -9.44 -7.39
C LEU A 321 9.78 -10.33 -7.57
N GLY A 322 10.66 -10.43 -6.56
CA GLY A 322 11.82 -11.31 -6.62
C GLY A 322 11.45 -12.78 -6.82
N ALA A 323 10.41 -13.25 -6.11
CA ALA A 323 9.88 -14.60 -6.26
C ALA A 323 9.23 -14.82 -7.65
N ALA A 324 8.46 -13.84 -8.14
CA ALA A 324 7.83 -13.91 -9.47
C ALA A 324 8.85 -13.92 -10.61
N MET A 325 9.88 -13.07 -10.53
CA MET A 325 10.97 -13.04 -11.50
C MET A 325 11.77 -14.35 -11.50
N ALA A 326 12.04 -14.93 -10.34
CA ALA A 326 12.68 -16.23 -10.22
C ALA A 326 11.84 -17.36 -10.85
N LYS A 327 10.52 -17.37 -10.58
CA LYS A 327 9.57 -18.32 -11.17
C LYS A 327 9.46 -18.16 -12.68
N ALA A 328 9.41 -16.91 -13.16
CA ALA A 328 9.34 -16.57 -14.58
C ALA A 328 10.67 -16.81 -15.31
N LYS A 329 11.79 -16.90 -14.59
CA LYS A 329 13.17 -16.87 -15.13
C LYS A 329 13.37 -15.68 -16.08
N SER A 330 12.80 -14.52 -15.74
CA SER A 330 12.75 -13.34 -16.59
C SER A 330 12.39 -12.09 -15.79
N THR A 331 12.83 -10.92 -16.27
CA THR A 331 12.37 -9.62 -15.84
C THR A 331 11.35 -9.00 -16.81
N ASP A 332 10.98 -9.73 -17.87
CA ASP A 332 9.97 -9.28 -18.83
C ASP A 332 8.59 -9.13 -18.13
N PRO A 333 7.93 -7.96 -18.25
CA PRO A 333 6.67 -7.69 -17.57
C PRO A 333 5.54 -8.69 -17.86
N VAL A 334 5.45 -9.22 -19.07
CA VAL A 334 4.40 -10.19 -19.43
C VAL A 334 4.60 -11.49 -18.65
N LYS A 335 5.84 -12.00 -18.63
CA LYS A 335 6.20 -13.22 -17.91
C LYS A 335 6.11 -13.05 -16.40
N VAL A 336 6.52 -11.90 -15.89
CA VAL A 336 6.46 -11.59 -14.45
C VAL A 336 5.01 -11.43 -13.99
N ALA A 337 4.16 -10.74 -14.73
CA ALA A 337 2.73 -10.62 -14.44
C ALA A 337 2.05 -12.00 -14.36
N ALA A 338 2.28 -12.84 -15.36
CA ALA A 338 1.77 -14.22 -15.36
C ALA A 338 2.30 -15.05 -14.18
N ALA A 339 3.57 -14.86 -13.80
CA ALA A 339 4.17 -15.55 -12.66
C ALA A 339 3.63 -15.08 -11.31
N MET A 340 3.21 -13.81 -11.21
CA MET A 340 2.59 -13.26 -10.00
C MET A 340 1.17 -13.78 -9.74
N GLU A 341 0.43 -14.18 -10.78
CA GLU A 341 -0.92 -14.74 -10.59
C GLU A 341 -0.89 -16.00 -9.71
N GLY A 342 -1.59 -15.96 -8.57
CA GLY A 342 -1.69 -17.07 -7.62
C GLY A 342 -0.38 -17.42 -6.92
N ILE A 343 0.64 -16.56 -6.98
CA ILE A 343 1.91 -16.82 -6.29
C ILE A 343 1.72 -16.72 -4.78
N LYS A 344 2.25 -17.72 -4.06
CA LYS A 344 2.35 -17.73 -2.60
C LYS A 344 3.78 -17.45 -2.20
N VAL A 345 3.97 -16.52 -1.29
CA VAL A 345 5.30 -16.09 -0.84
C VAL A 345 5.30 -16.00 0.68
N LYS A 346 6.33 -16.56 1.31
CA LYS A 346 6.58 -16.35 2.73
C LYS A 346 7.22 -14.97 2.93
N THR A 347 6.55 -14.13 3.67
CA THR A 347 6.96 -12.75 3.95
C THR A 347 7.28 -12.54 5.43
N PHE A 348 7.65 -11.32 5.83
CA PHE A 348 8.01 -10.97 7.21
C PHE A 348 6.91 -11.26 8.26
N ASN A 349 5.65 -11.36 7.84
CA ASN A 349 4.51 -11.62 8.73
C ASN A 349 3.62 -12.80 8.26
N GLY A 350 4.22 -13.80 7.65
CA GLY A 350 3.54 -15.02 7.22
C GLY A 350 3.47 -15.19 5.72
N GLU A 351 2.72 -16.23 5.29
CA GLU A 351 2.48 -16.48 3.88
C GLU A 351 1.41 -15.52 3.34
N VAL A 352 1.69 -14.94 2.19
CA VAL A 352 0.76 -14.11 1.42
C VAL A 352 0.50 -14.74 0.06
N GLU A 353 -0.65 -14.43 -0.55
CA GLU A 353 -1.01 -14.91 -1.88
C GLU A 353 -1.47 -13.73 -2.75
N MET A 354 -0.91 -13.61 -3.95
CA MET A 354 -1.43 -12.70 -4.97
C MET A 354 -2.63 -13.35 -5.65
N ARG A 355 -3.82 -12.90 -5.35
CA ARG A 355 -5.08 -13.47 -5.84
C ARG A 355 -5.13 -13.44 -7.37
N LYS A 356 -5.38 -14.60 -7.99
CA LYS A 356 -5.41 -14.72 -9.47
C LYS A 356 -6.61 -13.98 -10.10
N SER A 357 -7.71 -13.84 -9.34
CA SER A 357 -8.95 -13.26 -9.86
C SER A 357 -8.86 -11.76 -10.14
N ASP A 358 -8.03 -11.02 -9.38
CA ASP A 358 -8.05 -9.56 -9.40
C ASP A 358 -6.72 -8.90 -9.00
N HIS A 359 -5.67 -9.68 -8.78
CA HIS A 359 -4.34 -9.23 -8.37
C HIS A 359 -4.31 -8.43 -7.05
N GLN A 360 -5.20 -8.78 -6.12
CA GLN A 360 -5.17 -8.32 -4.74
C GLN A 360 -4.30 -9.25 -3.90
N LEU A 361 -3.31 -8.71 -3.18
CA LEU A 361 -2.53 -9.49 -2.23
C LEU A 361 -3.38 -9.85 -1.01
N GLN A 362 -3.50 -11.15 -0.72
CA GLN A 362 -4.13 -11.67 0.48
C GLN A 362 -3.11 -11.72 1.60
N GLN A 363 -3.45 -11.16 2.74
CA GLN A 363 -2.51 -10.91 3.83
C GLN A 363 -3.24 -10.78 5.18
N PRO A 364 -2.59 -11.07 6.32
CA PRO A 364 -3.17 -10.82 7.62
C PRO A 364 -3.37 -9.32 7.86
N LEU A 365 -4.37 -8.99 8.69
CA LEU A 365 -4.62 -7.63 9.16
C LEU A 365 -4.55 -7.59 10.68
N TYR A 366 -4.14 -6.47 11.21
CA TYR A 366 -3.99 -6.20 12.65
C TYR A 366 -4.84 -5.01 13.04
N MET A 367 -5.70 -5.21 14.04
CA MET A 367 -6.28 -4.09 14.77
C MET A 367 -5.32 -3.72 15.89
N THR A 368 -4.91 -2.47 15.91
CA THR A 368 -3.94 -1.95 16.89
C THR A 368 -4.54 -0.79 17.65
N VAL A 369 -4.01 -0.50 18.84
CA VAL A 369 -4.37 0.67 19.66
C VAL A 369 -3.11 1.46 19.98
N TRP A 370 -3.20 2.78 19.96
CA TRP A 370 -2.12 3.68 20.34
C TRP A 370 -1.95 3.65 21.85
N GLN A 371 -0.80 3.21 22.33
CA GLN A 371 -0.50 3.04 23.76
C GLN A 371 0.98 3.31 24.04
N LYS A 372 1.34 3.42 25.33
CA LYS A 372 2.73 3.58 25.78
C LYS A 372 3.60 2.43 25.27
N ALA A 373 4.72 2.79 24.67
CA ALA A 373 5.73 1.83 24.22
C ALA A 373 6.44 1.17 25.43
N GLY A 374 6.77 -0.12 25.29
CA GLY A 374 7.49 -0.85 26.32
C GLY A 374 7.23 -2.35 26.29
N GLY A 375 7.91 -3.11 27.13
CA GLY A 375 7.76 -4.56 27.21
C GLY A 375 7.95 -5.26 25.87
N LYS A 376 6.91 -5.95 25.40
CA LYS A 376 6.89 -6.67 24.11
C LYS A 376 6.88 -5.72 22.90
N TYR A 377 6.50 -4.46 23.07
CA TYR A 377 6.31 -3.48 22.00
C TYR A 377 7.16 -2.22 22.25
N PRO A 378 8.50 -2.31 22.20
CA PRO A 378 9.40 -1.24 22.61
C PRO A 378 9.61 -0.14 21.55
N TYR A 379 9.35 -0.42 20.24
CA TYR A 379 9.58 0.56 19.20
C TYR A 379 8.60 1.72 19.30
N SER A 380 9.13 2.93 19.36
CA SER A 380 8.36 4.16 19.48
C SER A 380 8.57 5.04 18.24
N PRO A 381 7.59 5.13 17.33
CA PRO A 381 7.71 5.99 16.15
C PRO A 381 7.81 7.45 16.56
N GLU A 382 8.61 8.21 15.81
CA GLU A 382 8.87 9.64 16.01
C GLU A 382 9.30 9.99 17.46
N ASN A 383 9.90 9.02 18.16
CA ASN A 383 10.37 9.15 19.55
C ASN A 383 9.28 9.61 20.54
N THR A 384 8.04 9.26 20.31
CA THR A 384 6.87 9.73 21.09
C THR A 384 6.72 9.07 22.47
N GLY A 385 7.46 8.01 22.74
CA GLY A 385 7.22 7.14 23.90
C GLY A 385 5.98 6.24 23.77
N MET A 386 5.31 6.30 22.63
CA MET A 386 4.08 5.59 22.32
C MET A 386 4.26 4.66 21.13
N THR A 387 3.35 3.70 20.94
CA THR A 387 3.38 2.77 19.80
C THR A 387 1.99 2.24 19.47
N LEU A 388 1.84 1.59 18.34
CA LEU A 388 0.65 0.84 17.97
C LEU A 388 0.77 -0.61 18.48
N VAL A 389 0.00 -0.93 19.52
CA VAL A 389 -0.03 -2.25 20.16
C VAL A 389 -1.12 -3.10 19.50
N PRO A 390 -0.82 -4.28 18.95
CA PRO A 390 -1.84 -5.15 18.37
C PRO A 390 -2.78 -5.71 19.45
N VAL A 391 -4.08 -5.58 19.21
CA VAL A 391 -5.16 -6.08 20.08
C VAL A 391 -5.95 -7.19 19.43
N GLN A 392 -5.93 -7.29 18.09
CA GLN A 392 -6.55 -8.36 17.33
C GLN A 392 -5.79 -8.59 16.02
N GLU A 393 -5.57 -9.86 15.69
CA GLU A 393 -5.05 -10.30 14.40
C GLU A 393 -6.15 -11.01 13.61
N TYR A 394 -6.24 -10.72 12.32
CA TYR A 394 -7.14 -11.35 11.38
C TYR A 394 -6.34 -12.10 10.32
N PRO A 395 -6.54 -13.42 10.19
CA PRO A 395 -5.92 -14.19 9.12
C PRO A 395 -6.44 -13.77 7.73
N ASN A 396 -5.70 -14.09 6.70
CA ASN A 396 -5.94 -13.64 5.31
C ASN A 396 -7.39 -13.77 4.83
N TYR A 397 -8.05 -14.91 5.15
CA TYR A 397 -9.40 -15.21 4.67
C TYR A 397 -10.49 -14.34 5.31
N VAL A 398 -10.28 -13.81 6.52
CA VAL A 398 -11.29 -13.01 7.24
C VAL A 398 -11.55 -11.68 6.58
N SER A 399 -10.50 -11.09 6.00
CA SER A 399 -10.58 -9.81 5.28
C SER A 399 -10.73 -9.97 3.77
N SER A 400 -10.71 -11.20 3.26
CA SER A 400 -10.84 -11.47 1.82
C SER A 400 -12.28 -11.25 1.34
N THR A 401 -12.55 -10.06 0.84
CA THR A 401 -13.86 -9.74 0.23
C THR A 401 -13.99 -10.36 -1.17
N PRO A 402 -15.20 -10.75 -1.60
CA PRO A 402 -15.46 -11.17 -2.97
C PRO A 402 -15.09 -10.07 -3.98
N THR A 403 -14.70 -10.48 -5.19
CA THR A 403 -14.43 -9.57 -6.29
C THR A 403 -15.40 -9.75 -7.45
N SER A 404 -15.75 -8.65 -8.10
CA SER A 404 -16.49 -8.62 -9.36
C SER A 404 -15.58 -8.45 -10.58
N CYS A 405 -14.26 -8.54 -10.39
CA CYS A 405 -13.27 -8.31 -11.43
C CYS A 405 -13.41 -9.29 -12.61
N GLN A 406 -13.41 -8.74 -13.82
CA GLN A 406 -13.37 -9.47 -15.08
C GLN A 406 -12.25 -8.91 -15.97
N MET A 407 -11.00 -9.01 -15.48
CA MET A 407 -9.87 -8.47 -16.21
C MET A 407 -9.55 -9.27 -17.47
N LYS A 408 -9.26 -8.54 -18.56
CA LYS A 408 -8.79 -9.12 -19.82
C LYS A 408 -7.31 -9.49 -19.71
N ARG A 409 -6.99 -10.76 -19.84
CA ARG A 409 -5.60 -11.25 -19.89
C ARG A 409 -5.04 -11.09 -21.28
N PRO A 410 -3.72 -10.81 -21.42
CA PRO A 410 -3.06 -10.89 -22.72
C PRO A 410 -3.18 -12.33 -23.26
N GLY A 411 -3.37 -12.44 -24.59
CA GLY A 411 -3.51 -13.72 -25.30
C GLY A 411 -2.19 -14.47 -25.39
#